data_ce3f9428d229acb306da73b912befdf7
#
_entry.id   ce3f9428d229acb306da73b912befdf7
#
_cell.length_a   1.000
_cell.length_b   1.000
_cell.length_c   1.000
_cell.angle_alpha   90.00
_cell.angle_beta   90.00
_cell.angle_gamma   90.00
#
_symmetry.space_group_name_H-M   'P 1'
#
loop_
_entity.id
_entity.type
_entity.pdbx_description
1 polymer ?
#
loop_
_entity_poly.entity_id
_entity_poly.type
_entity_poly.pdbx_seq_one_letter_code
_entity_poly.pdbx_strand_id
1 'polypeptide(L)'
;YLSIPVFETVSIEERYVPEDPREFTLEGRQELYDEVHNVTTEVEQEQSVDVGIMLTVGDNRNREAEFLRGMLVAVDEMKQNPYKINLHVYDVTAHTNAVDSVLALPEVADYDMLVTTFDKNFPQNVVDYGQQNDIDIINVFDVKSDHYATYSNFIQLLPPTSHFNDAVFDYVMHHFVDHKFVFVGSSKSTDTDALDNMLKHALKEQGRDYVEVEAIEQLEAVEWAEDGTRYIVCPQPTKKTNLDHFVATMPTIKGSFSQFDLTV
;
A
#
# COMPACT_ATOMS: atom_id res chain seq x y z
N TYR A 1 6.26 12.32 21.42
CA TYR A 1 7.64 11.97 21.79
C TYR A 1 7.83 10.49 21.57
N LEU A 2 8.57 10.13 20.50
CA LEU A 2 9.02 8.76 20.26
C LEU A 2 10.22 8.53 21.19
N SER A 3 10.05 7.68 22.20
CA SER A 3 11.18 7.20 23.00
C SER A 3 11.92 6.14 22.17
N ILE A 4 13.12 6.47 21.75
CA ILE A 4 14.05 5.51 21.17
C ILE A 4 14.53 4.62 22.33
N PRO A 5 14.37 3.29 22.24
CA PRO A 5 14.92 2.41 23.26
C PRO A 5 16.45 2.56 23.29
N VAL A 6 16.98 2.91 24.45
CA VAL A 6 18.42 2.89 24.69
C VAL A 6 18.79 1.43 24.88
N PHE A 7 19.53 0.87 23.93
CA PHE A 7 20.13 -0.44 24.11
C PHE A 7 21.28 -0.31 25.12
N GLU A 8 21.17 -0.96 26.26
CA GLU A 8 22.33 -1.15 27.14
C GLU A 8 23.35 -2.02 26.41
N THR A 9 24.55 -1.46 26.22
CA THR A 9 25.70 -2.20 25.72
C THR A 9 26.13 -3.18 26.82
N VAL A 10 25.73 -4.43 26.68
CA VAL A 10 26.29 -5.50 27.52
C VAL A 10 27.70 -5.77 26.99
N SER A 11 28.71 -5.39 27.75
CA SER A 11 30.09 -5.79 27.45
C SER A 11 30.24 -7.29 27.74
N ILE A 12 30.25 -8.10 26.68
CA ILE A 12 30.58 -9.52 26.80
C ILE A 12 32.11 -9.59 26.97
N GLU A 13 32.57 -9.73 28.20
CA GLU A 13 33.95 -10.08 28.53
C GLU A 13 34.21 -11.60 28.44
N GLU A 14 33.54 -12.30 27.56
CA GLU A 14 33.91 -13.67 27.25
C GLU A 14 35.05 -13.63 26.26
N ARG A 15 36.24 -14.10 26.74
CA ARG A 15 37.38 -14.34 25.86
C ARG A 15 36.96 -15.41 24.87
N TYR A 16 36.91 -15.04 23.60
CA TYR A 16 36.77 -15.99 22.51
C TYR A 16 37.89 -17.03 22.61
N VAL A 17 37.54 -18.28 22.82
CA VAL A 17 38.46 -19.42 22.78
C VAL A 17 38.11 -20.17 21.50
N PRO A 18 38.97 -20.18 20.49
CA PRO A 18 38.70 -20.92 19.27
C PRO A 18 38.46 -22.41 19.55
N GLU A 19 37.37 -22.93 19.00
CA GLU A 19 37.07 -24.36 19.14
C GLU A 19 37.88 -25.22 18.18
N ASP A 20 38.33 -24.65 17.06
CA ASP A 20 39.17 -25.33 16.08
C ASP A 20 40.66 -24.95 16.28
N PRO A 21 41.57 -25.92 16.52
CA PRO A 21 42.99 -25.66 16.71
C PRO A 21 43.67 -24.91 15.56
N ARG A 22 43.14 -24.99 14.33
CA ARG A 22 43.63 -24.29 13.16
C ARG A 22 43.49 -22.76 13.26
N GLU A 23 42.60 -22.24 14.12
CA GLU A 23 42.47 -20.82 14.34
C GLU A 23 43.64 -20.16 15.04
N PHE A 24 44.53 -20.94 15.68
CA PHE A 24 45.68 -20.43 16.38
C PHE A 24 46.90 -20.13 15.47
N THR A 25 46.88 -20.61 14.22
CA THR A 25 47.97 -20.40 13.28
C THR A 25 47.52 -19.61 12.06
N LEU A 26 48.44 -18.87 11.41
CA LEU A 26 48.12 -18.15 10.19
C LEU A 26 47.76 -19.12 9.04
N GLU A 27 48.46 -20.23 8.96
CA GLU A 27 48.24 -21.28 7.96
C GLU A 27 46.89 -21.95 8.17
N GLY A 28 46.53 -22.32 9.41
CA GLY A 28 45.26 -22.93 9.74
C GLY A 28 44.05 -21.99 9.51
N ARG A 29 44.23 -20.69 9.78
CA ARG A 29 43.18 -19.71 9.43
C ARG A 29 42.99 -19.57 7.92
N GLN A 30 44.06 -19.68 7.14
CA GLN A 30 43.98 -19.68 5.70
C GLN A 30 43.25 -20.93 5.19
N GLU A 31 43.55 -22.10 5.77
CA GLU A 31 42.85 -23.35 5.43
C GLU A 31 41.38 -23.26 5.75
N LEU A 32 40.97 -22.74 6.91
CA LEU A 32 39.56 -22.52 7.27
C LEU A 32 38.90 -21.53 6.33
N TYR A 33 39.60 -20.46 5.97
CA TYR A 33 39.09 -19.46 5.03
C TYR A 33 38.86 -20.08 3.65
N ASP A 34 39.80 -20.85 3.16
CA ASP A 34 39.72 -21.53 1.86
C ASP A 34 38.63 -22.62 1.86
N GLU A 35 38.49 -23.35 2.98
CA GLU A 35 37.41 -24.35 3.15
C GLU A 35 36.03 -23.70 3.12
N VAL A 36 35.83 -22.59 3.84
CA VAL A 36 34.55 -21.83 3.85
C VAL A 36 34.28 -21.23 2.45
N HIS A 37 35.32 -20.70 1.78
CA HIS A 37 35.16 -20.14 0.43
C HIS A 37 34.88 -21.21 -0.62
N ASN A 38 35.54 -22.37 -0.52
CA ASN A 38 35.26 -23.48 -1.44
C ASN A 38 33.86 -24.06 -1.25
N VAL A 39 33.34 -24.12 -0.02
CA VAL A 39 31.95 -24.52 0.25
C VAL A 39 30.97 -23.48 -0.31
N THR A 40 31.32 -22.18 -0.22
CA THR A 40 30.47 -21.12 -0.81
C THR A 40 30.51 -21.14 -2.34
N THR A 41 31.66 -21.53 -2.94
CA THR A 41 31.79 -21.57 -4.41
C THR A 41 31.07 -22.79 -5.02
N GLU A 42 30.88 -23.90 -4.28
CA GLU A 42 30.11 -25.05 -4.78
C GLU A 42 28.59 -24.87 -4.69
N VAL A 43 28.08 -23.82 -4.06
CA VAL A 43 26.63 -23.54 -3.89
C VAL A 43 26.14 -22.36 -4.75
N GLU A 44 27.02 -21.69 -5.49
CA GLU A 44 26.58 -20.71 -6.49
C GLU A 44 26.02 -21.39 -7.77
N GLN A 45 24.94 -22.16 -7.63
CA GLN A 45 23.95 -22.18 -8.70
C GLN A 45 23.39 -20.74 -8.76
N GLU A 46 23.69 -20.04 -9.87
CA GLU A 46 23.03 -18.75 -10.16
C GLU A 46 21.51 -18.99 -10.07
N GLN A 47 20.93 -18.67 -8.93
CA GLN A 47 19.47 -18.71 -8.78
C GLN A 47 18.93 -17.55 -9.62
N SER A 48 18.32 -17.87 -10.74
CA SER A 48 17.57 -16.86 -11.50
C SER A 48 16.15 -16.77 -10.97
N VAL A 49 15.66 -15.54 -10.88
CA VAL A 49 14.26 -15.23 -10.60
C VAL A 49 13.66 -14.59 -11.83
N ASP A 50 12.67 -15.25 -12.41
CA ASP A 50 11.99 -14.77 -13.61
C ASP A 50 10.70 -14.03 -13.25
N VAL A 51 10.67 -12.73 -13.55
CA VAL A 51 9.59 -11.82 -13.20
C VAL A 51 8.88 -11.30 -14.43
N GLY A 52 7.63 -11.68 -14.60
CA GLY A 52 6.76 -11.09 -15.60
C GLY A 52 6.13 -9.80 -15.11
N ILE A 53 6.14 -8.75 -15.92
CA ILE A 53 5.50 -7.46 -15.59
C ILE A 53 4.38 -7.21 -16.60
N MET A 54 3.14 -7.27 -16.13
CA MET A 54 1.96 -6.85 -16.90
C MET A 54 1.74 -5.36 -16.74
N LEU A 55 2.28 -4.57 -17.67
CA LEU A 55 2.26 -3.13 -17.61
C LEU A 55 1.02 -2.59 -18.35
N THR A 56 0.23 -1.78 -17.66
CA THR A 56 -0.88 -1.04 -18.28
C THR A 56 -0.33 0.27 -18.87
N VAL A 57 0.03 0.26 -20.15
CA VAL A 57 0.51 1.45 -20.87
C VAL A 57 -0.68 2.16 -21.49
N GLY A 58 -0.80 3.47 -21.27
CA GLY A 58 -1.87 4.26 -21.87
C GLY A 58 -1.50 5.74 -21.92
N ASP A 59 -2.25 6.53 -22.69
CA ASP A 59 -2.06 7.97 -22.75
C ASP A 59 -2.17 8.58 -21.35
N ASN A 60 -1.12 9.31 -20.92
CA ASN A 60 -0.98 9.94 -19.59
C ASN A 60 -0.74 9.00 -18.40
N ARG A 61 -0.25 7.78 -18.60
CA ARG A 61 0.11 6.87 -17.50
C ARG A 61 1.58 6.98 -17.12
N ASN A 62 1.95 8.12 -16.54
CA ASN A 62 3.32 8.34 -16.07
C ASN A 62 3.69 7.46 -14.87
N ARG A 63 2.70 7.12 -14.03
CA ARG A 63 2.90 6.33 -12.81
C ARG A 63 3.42 4.92 -13.11
N GLU A 64 2.84 4.26 -14.08
CA GLU A 64 3.24 2.91 -14.52
C GLU A 64 4.65 2.93 -15.14
N ALA A 65 4.97 3.96 -15.91
CA ALA A 65 6.30 4.14 -16.47
C ALA A 65 7.35 4.43 -15.39
N GLU A 66 7.02 5.26 -14.39
CA GLU A 66 7.91 5.54 -13.26
C GLU A 66 8.10 4.30 -12.39
N PHE A 67 7.07 3.48 -12.20
CA PHE A 67 7.18 2.19 -11.52
C PHE A 67 8.18 1.26 -12.24
N LEU A 68 8.03 1.10 -13.56
CA LEU A 68 8.96 0.28 -14.35
C LEU A 68 10.40 0.82 -14.26
N ARG A 69 10.60 2.13 -14.32
CA ARG A 69 11.92 2.74 -14.14
C ARG A 69 12.51 2.42 -12.77
N GLY A 70 11.69 2.50 -11.72
CA GLY A 70 12.09 2.12 -10.36
C GLY A 70 12.53 0.66 -10.27
N MET A 71 11.79 -0.26 -10.89
CA MET A 71 12.16 -1.68 -10.95
C MET A 71 13.48 -1.89 -11.68
N LEU A 72 13.69 -1.23 -12.83
CA LEU A 72 14.94 -1.33 -13.58
C LEU A 72 16.15 -0.85 -12.78
N VAL A 73 16.00 0.25 -12.02
CA VAL A 73 17.05 0.75 -11.12
C VAL A 73 17.32 -0.26 -10.01
N ALA A 74 16.28 -0.79 -9.37
CA ALA A 74 16.44 -1.77 -8.30
C ALA A 74 17.16 -3.04 -8.78
N VAL A 75 16.81 -3.56 -9.96
CA VAL A 75 17.49 -4.73 -10.54
C VAL A 75 18.94 -4.41 -10.89
N ASP A 76 19.23 -3.18 -11.36
CA ASP A 76 20.61 -2.76 -11.63
C ASP A 76 21.45 -2.70 -10.35
N GLU A 77 20.91 -2.21 -9.25
CA GLU A 77 21.56 -2.19 -7.93
C GLU A 77 21.74 -3.59 -7.37
N MET A 78 20.86 -4.53 -7.69
CA MET A 78 20.91 -5.92 -7.24
C MET A 78 21.88 -6.80 -8.03
N LYS A 79 22.53 -6.33 -9.08
CA LYS A 79 23.47 -7.11 -9.92
C LYS A 79 24.68 -7.69 -9.17
N GLN A 80 24.98 -7.17 -7.99
CA GLN A 80 26.06 -7.68 -7.13
C GLN A 80 25.59 -8.79 -6.17
N ASN A 81 24.30 -9.07 -6.14
CA ASN A 81 23.73 -10.16 -5.35
C ASN A 81 23.87 -11.50 -6.10
N PRO A 82 23.86 -12.63 -5.37
CA PRO A 82 23.94 -13.96 -5.99
C PRO A 82 22.70 -14.32 -6.85
N TYR A 83 21.65 -13.52 -6.79
CA TYR A 83 20.43 -13.75 -7.55
C TYR A 83 20.44 -12.95 -8.84
N LYS A 84 20.20 -13.64 -9.96
CA LYS A 84 19.97 -13.00 -11.25
C LYS A 84 18.48 -12.78 -11.46
N ILE A 85 18.05 -11.53 -11.61
CA ILE A 85 16.65 -11.17 -11.86
C ILE A 85 16.47 -10.91 -13.35
N ASN A 86 15.58 -11.68 -13.99
CA ASN A 86 15.17 -11.48 -15.37
C ASN A 86 13.79 -10.80 -15.39
N LEU A 87 13.70 -9.64 -16.02
CA LEU A 87 12.43 -8.92 -16.16
C LEU A 87 11.85 -9.11 -17.56
N HIS A 88 10.63 -9.58 -17.65
CA HIS A 88 9.86 -9.77 -18.86
C HIS A 88 8.66 -8.81 -18.87
N VAL A 89 8.69 -7.79 -19.73
CA VAL A 89 7.72 -6.70 -19.71
C VAL A 89 6.71 -6.85 -20.84
N TYR A 90 5.43 -6.85 -20.51
CA TYR A 90 4.31 -7.01 -21.44
C TYR A 90 3.36 -5.81 -21.34
N ASP A 91 3.03 -5.19 -22.46
CA ASP A 91 1.95 -4.21 -22.53
C ASP A 91 0.61 -4.93 -22.62
N VAL A 92 -0.16 -4.89 -21.54
CA VAL A 92 -1.47 -5.54 -21.47
C VAL A 92 -2.63 -4.62 -21.87
N THR A 93 -2.34 -3.46 -22.44
CA THR A 93 -3.32 -2.52 -22.98
C THR A 93 -3.29 -2.43 -24.51
N ALA A 94 -2.36 -3.11 -25.16
CA ALA A 94 -2.16 -3.06 -26.61
C ALA A 94 -3.40 -3.47 -27.42
N HIS A 95 -4.23 -4.39 -26.89
CA HIS A 95 -5.50 -4.83 -27.49
C HIS A 95 -6.41 -5.48 -26.43
N THR A 96 -7.68 -5.71 -26.78
CA THR A 96 -8.72 -6.18 -25.86
C THR A 96 -8.39 -7.49 -25.12
N ASN A 97 -7.66 -8.42 -25.77
CA ASN A 97 -7.31 -9.70 -25.19
C ASN A 97 -5.81 -9.78 -24.84
N ALA A 98 -5.15 -8.65 -24.58
CA ALA A 98 -3.72 -8.61 -24.33
C ALA A 98 -3.31 -9.45 -23.11
N VAL A 99 -4.10 -9.41 -22.02
CA VAL A 99 -3.88 -10.24 -20.83
C VAL A 99 -3.90 -11.72 -21.17
N ASP A 100 -4.95 -12.19 -21.84
CA ASP A 100 -5.07 -13.60 -22.24
C ASP A 100 -3.94 -14.02 -23.20
N SER A 101 -3.52 -13.12 -24.09
CA SER A 101 -2.41 -13.38 -25.00
C SER A 101 -1.08 -13.55 -24.27
N VAL A 102 -0.83 -12.78 -23.21
CA VAL A 102 0.36 -12.94 -22.36
C VAL A 102 0.29 -14.25 -21.58
N LEU A 103 -0.84 -14.55 -20.94
CA LEU A 103 -1.02 -15.78 -20.17
C LEU A 103 -0.94 -17.05 -21.04
N ALA A 104 -1.16 -16.93 -22.36
CA ALA A 104 -1.02 -18.05 -23.30
C ALA A 104 0.42 -18.30 -23.76
N LEU A 105 1.38 -17.47 -23.41
CA LEU A 105 2.79 -17.68 -23.73
C LEU A 105 3.37 -18.82 -22.86
N PRO A 106 4.02 -19.81 -23.46
CA PRO A 106 4.52 -20.96 -22.70
C PRO A 106 5.49 -20.58 -21.58
N GLU A 107 6.34 -19.58 -21.81
CA GLU A 107 7.34 -19.11 -20.85
C GLU A 107 6.76 -18.50 -19.60
N VAL A 108 5.52 -17.96 -19.65
CA VAL A 108 4.87 -17.31 -18.49
C VAL A 108 4.53 -18.31 -17.39
N ALA A 109 4.33 -19.58 -17.75
CA ALA A 109 4.07 -20.63 -16.77
C ALA A 109 5.29 -20.97 -15.90
N ASP A 110 6.48 -20.61 -16.36
CA ASP A 110 7.75 -20.87 -15.67
C ASP A 110 8.24 -19.66 -14.85
N TYR A 111 7.46 -18.57 -14.78
CA TYR A 111 7.84 -17.39 -13.97
C TYR A 111 7.62 -17.64 -12.48
N ASP A 112 8.49 -17.06 -11.66
CA ASP A 112 8.36 -17.07 -10.21
C ASP A 112 7.27 -16.10 -9.75
N MET A 113 7.09 -14.97 -10.44
CA MET A 113 6.06 -13.99 -10.11
C MET A 113 5.57 -13.17 -11.30
N LEU A 114 4.34 -12.72 -11.21
CA LEU A 114 3.72 -11.75 -12.12
C LEU A 114 3.39 -10.46 -11.38
N VAL A 115 4.10 -9.39 -11.71
CA VAL A 115 3.86 -8.05 -11.21
C VAL A 115 2.87 -7.32 -12.12
N THR A 116 1.80 -6.78 -11.55
CA THR A 116 0.71 -6.19 -12.33
C THR A 116 0.46 -4.74 -11.94
N THR A 117 0.24 -3.87 -12.91
CA THR A 117 -0.04 -2.45 -12.70
C THR A 117 -1.49 -2.05 -12.95
N PHE A 118 -2.43 -2.98 -12.85
CA PHE A 118 -3.85 -2.65 -12.91
C PHE A 118 -4.20 -1.65 -11.80
N ASP A 119 -5.05 -0.68 -12.12
CA ASP A 119 -5.49 0.37 -11.17
C ASP A 119 -6.93 0.17 -10.70
N LYS A 120 -7.66 -0.75 -11.33
CA LYS A 120 -9.04 -1.13 -11.02
C LYS A 120 -9.44 -2.39 -11.77
N ASN A 121 -10.46 -3.07 -11.26
CA ASN A 121 -11.04 -4.26 -11.90
C ASN A 121 -9.97 -5.31 -12.22
N PHE A 122 -9.23 -5.72 -11.20
CA PHE A 122 -8.17 -6.72 -11.33
C PHE A 122 -8.71 -7.96 -12.06
N PRO A 123 -8.06 -8.43 -13.14
CA PRO A 123 -8.58 -9.55 -13.92
C PRO A 123 -8.50 -10.88 -13.15
N GLN A 124 -9.65 -11.55 -12.96
CA GLN A 124 -9.72 -12.82 -12.25
C GLN A 124 -8.87 -13.92 -12.92
N ASN A 125 -8.81 -13.95 -14.25
CA ASN A 125 -8.02 -14.92 -15.00
C ASN A 125 -6.52 -14.87 -14.69
N VAL A 126 -5.97 -13.71 -14.28
CA VAL A 126 -4.57 -13.60 -13.82
C VAL A 126 -4.39 -14.31 -12.48
N VAL A 127 -5.34 -14.12 -11.57
CA VAL A 127 -5.31 -14.78 -10.25
C VAL A 127 -5.42 -16.31 -10.41
N ASP A 128 -6.39 -16.75 -11.21
CA ASP A 128 -6.63 -18.16 -11.48
C ASP A 128 -5.39 -18.81 -12.14
N TYR A 129 -4.75 -18.10 -13.07
CA TYR A 129 -3.52 -18.56 -13.72
C TYR A 129 -2.37 -18.70 -12.71
N GLY A 130 -2.18 -17.70 -11.84
CA GLY A 130 -1.17 -17.75 -10.79
C GLY A 130 -1.36 -18.95 -9.85
N GLN A 131 -2.61 -19.23 -9.46
CA GLN A 131 -2.92 -20.42 -8.66
C GLN A 131 -2.66 -21.74 -9.36
N GLN A 132 -2.97 -21.82 -10.66
CA GLN A 132 -2.80 -23.06 -11.44
C GLN A 132 -1.32 -23.40 -11.67
N ASN A 133 -0.45 -22.39 -11.75
CA ASN A 133 0.96 -22.54 -12.08
C ASN A 133 1.91 -22.27 -10.91
N ASP A 134 1.38 -22.06 -9.69
CA ASP A 134 2.14 -21.75 -8.47
C ASP A 134 3.02 -20.48 -8.61
N ILE A 135 2.45 -19.45 -9.25
CA ILE A 135 3.09 -18.16 -9.49
C ILE A 135 2.54 -17.11 -8.54
N ASP A 136 3.43 -16.36 -7.89
CA ASP A 136 3.04 -15.23 -7.05
C ASP A 136 2.54 -14.05 -7.88
N ILE A 137 1.37 -13.53 -7.54
CA ILE A 137 0.75 -12.38 -8.20
C ILE A 137 0.94 -11.14 -7.33
N ILE A 138 1.68 -10.15 -7.83
CA ILE A 138 1.93 -8.89 -7.14
C ILE A 138 1.00 -7.82 -7.71
N ASN A 139 0.02 -7.39 -6.92
CA ASN A 139 -0.85 -6.27 -7.26
C ASN A 139 -0.25 -4.96 -6.75
N VAL A 140 0.11 -4.06 -7.67
CA VAL A 140 0.80 -2.81 -7.33
C VAL A 140 -0.17 -1.68 -7.02
N PHE A 141 -1.23 -1.50 -7.81
CA PHE A 141 -2.04 -0.27 -7.77
C PHE A 141 -3.53 -0.45 -7.52
N ASP A 142 -4.12 -1.62 -7.76
CA ASP A 142 -5.55 -1.82 -7.52
C ASP A 142 -5.82 -2.00 -6.02
N VAL A 143 -6.21 -0.91 -5.37
CA VAL A 143 -6.55 -0.88 -3.93
C VAL A 143 -7.98 -1.33 -3.63
N LYS A 144 -8.75 -1.72 -4.65
CA LYS A 144 -10.14 -2.19 -4.50
C LYS A 144 -10.25 -3.72 -4.60
N SER A 145 -9.18 -4.38 -5.03
CA SER A 145 -9.13 -5.83 -5.06
C SER A 145 -9.09 -6.42 -3.65
N ASP A 146 -9.82 -7.48 -3.43
CA ASP A 146 -9.88 -8.27 -2.18
C ASP A 146 -9.30 -9.68 -2.34
N HIS A 147 -8.68 -9.99 -3.48
CA HIS A 147 -8.10 -11.31 -3.79
C HIS A 147 -7.09 -11.77 -2.73
N TYR A 148 -6.36 -10.85 -2.11
CA TYR A 148 -5.41 -11.14 -1.02
C TYR A 148 -6.05 -11.87 0.17
N ALA A 149 -7.36 -11.69 0.39
CA ALA A 149 -8.07 -12.36 1.47
C ALA A 149 -8.38 -13.84 1.16
N THR A 150 -8.38 -14.22 -0.10
CA THR A 150 -8.78 -15.56 -0.57
C THR A 150 -7.61 -16.37 -1.12
N TYR A 151 -6.65 -15.73 -1.77
CA TYR A 151 -5.58 -16.39 -2.50
C TYR A 151 -4.22 -16.14 -1.84
N SER A 152 -3.56 -17.20 -1.38
CA SER A 152 -2.29 -17.12 -0.64
C SER A 152 -1.10 -16.64 -1.48
N ASN A 153 -1.17 -16.82 -2.80
CA ASN A 153 -0.18 -16.35 -3.76
C ASN A 153 -0.49 -14.94 -4.32
N PHE A 154 -1.49 -14.23 -3.76
CA PHE A 154 -1.83 -12.87 -4.16
C PHE A 154 -1.31 -11.87 -3.14
N ILE A 155 -0.34 -11.05 -3.55
CA ILE A 155 0.34 -10.08 -2.70
C ILE A 155 -0.14 -8.67 -3.06
N GLN A 156 -0.73 -8.00 -2.09
CA GLN A 156 -1.22 -6.63 -2.21
C GLN A 156 -0.14 -5.67 -1.70
N LEU A 157 0.44 -4.81 -2.56
CA LEU A 157 1.48 -3.86 -2.15
C LEU A 157 0.94 -2.64 -1.43
N LEU A 158 -0.21 -2.12 -1.87
CA LEU A 158 -0.87 -0.99 -1.23
C LEU A 158 -2.01 -1.49 -0.35
N PRO A 159 -2.20 -0.92 0.84
CA PRO A 159 -3.35 -1.28 1.67
C PRO A 159 -4.66 -1.12 0.90
N PRO A 160 -5.55 -2.09 0.96
CA PRO A 160 -6.88 -1.98 0.35
C PRO A 160 -7.64 -0.79 0.93
N THR A 161 -8.47 -0.15 0.09
CA THR A 161 -9.30 0.98 0.52
C THR A 161 -10.21 0.62 1.69
N SER A 162 -10.70 -0.63 1.76
CA SER A 162 -11.51 -1.12 2.88
C SER A 162 -10.75 -1.05 4.21
N HIS A 163 -9.53 -1.56 4.27
CA HIS A 163 -8.72 -1.50 5.50
C HIS A 163 -8.39 -0.08 5.93
N PHE A 164 -8.15 0.82 4.96
CA PHE A 164 -7.96 2.22 5.25
C PHE A 164 -9.25 2.85 5.82
N ASN A 165 -10.39 2.58 5.19
CA ASN A 165 -11.68 3.08 5.65
C ASN A 165 -12.03 2.55 7.05
N ASP A 166 -11.80 1.27 7.33
CA ASP A 166 -12.02 0.67 8.65
C ASP A 166 -11.16 1.34 9.71
N ALA A 167 -9.85 1.53 9.44
CA ALA A 167 -8.95 2.17 10.39
C ALA A 167 -9.33 3.63 10.67
N VAL A 168 -9.72 4.39 9.64
CA VAL A 168 -10.19 5.78 9.80
C VAL A 168 -11.53 5.82 10.52
N PHE A 169 -12.45 4.92 10.18
CA PHE A 169 -13.74 4.78 10.84
C PHE A 169 -13.57 4.53 12.34
N ASP A 170 -12.76 3.55 12.71
CA ASP A 170 -12.49 3.22 14.12
C ASP A 170 -11.87 4.40 14.86
N TYR A 171 -10.89 5.06 14.24
CA TYR A 171 -10.26 6.24 14.82
C TYR A 171 -11.28 7.36 15.05
N VAL A 172 -12.07 7.70 14.05
CA VAL A 172 -13.04 8.78 14.10
C VAL A 172 -14.13 8.49 15.14
N MET A 173 -14.68 7.29 15.14
CA MET A 173 -15.75 6.90 16.06
C MET A 173 -15.29 6.85 17.51
N HIS A 174 -14.02 6.51 17.78
CA HIS A 174 -13.45 6.50 19.12
C HIS A 174 -13.05 7.87 19.65
N HIS A 175 -12.47 8.71 18.79
CA HIS A 175 -11.90 10.00 19.24
C HIS A 175 -12.92 11.14 19.24
N PHE A 176 -13.97 11.03 18.42
CA PHE A 176 -14.97 12.08 18.25
C PHE A 176 -16.36 11.70 18.79
N VAL A 177 -16.40 10.95 19.90
CA VAL A 177 -17.65 10.46 20.52
C VAL A 177 -18.62 11.60 20.82
N ASP A 178 -18.11 12.73 21.35
CA ASP A 178 -18.92 13.89 21.78
C ASP A 178 -19.07 14.95 20.68
N HIS A 179 -18.62 14.68 19.45
CA HIS A 179 -18.67 15.66 18.37
C HIS A 179 -19.95 15.47 17.53
N LYS A 180 -20.50 16.58 17.06
CA LYS A 180 -21.53 16.59 16.04
C LYS A 180 -20.88 16.58 14.65
N PHE A 181 -21.34 15.68 13.80
CA PHE A 181 -20.76 15.49 12.48
C PHE A 181 -21.42 16.41 11.46
N VAL A 182 -20.59 17.01 10.60
CA VAL A 182 -21.03 17.81 9.46
C VAL A 182 -20.34 17.28 8.21
N PHE A 183 -21.10 16.65 7.36
CA PHE A 183 -20.62 16.12 6.07
C PHE A 183 -20.76 17.21 5.00
N VAL A 184 -19.64 17.47 4.29
CA VAL A 184 -19.57 18.49 3.25
C VAL A 184 -19.32 17.84 1.90
N GLY A 185 -20.24 17.98 0.98
CA GLY A 185 -20.23 17.35 -0.32
C GLY A 185 -21.25 16.22 -0.39
N SER A 186 -21.78 15.98 -1.56
CA SER A 186 -22.72 14.89 -1.79
C SER A 186 -21.94 13.67 -2.28
N SER A 187 -21.77 12.67 -1.46
CA SER A 187 -21.42 11.34 -1.95
C SER A 187 -22.67 10.79 -2.64
N LYS A 188 -22.63 10.71 -3.97
CA LYS A 188 -23.60 9.94 -4.75
C LYS A 188 -23.24 8.46 -4.81
N SER A 189 -22.26 8.05 -4.01
CA SER A 189 -21.82 6.67 -3.94
C SER A 189 -22.92 5.84 -3.27
N THR A 190 -23.34 4.81 -3.96
CA THR A 190 -24.18 3.74 -3.38
C THR A 190 -23.32 2.68 -2.68
N ASP A 191 -22.00 2.90 -2.64
CA ASP A 191 -21.04 2.02 -2.01
C ASP A 191 -21.19 2.10 -0.50
N THR A 192 -21.64 1.03 0.12
CA THR A 192 -21.84 0.93 1.57
C THR A 192 -20.52 0.95 2.34
N ASP A 193 -19.42 0.59 1.67
CA ASP A 193 -18.08 0.51 2.25
C ASP A 193 -17.31 1.84 2.11
N ALA A 194 -17.93 2.85 1.47
CA ALA A 194 -17.39 4.19 1.49
C ALA A 194 -17.44 4.76 2.91
N LEU A 195 -16.35 5.36 3.36
CA LEU A 195 -16.15 5.82 4.74
C LEU A 195 -17.29 6.72 5.25
N ASP A 196 -17.82 7.60 4.39
CA ASP A 196 -18.90 8.50 4.75
C ASP A 196 -20.22 7.76 5.01
N ASN A 197 -20.51 6.71 4.22
CA ASN A 197 -21.67 5.88 4.41
C ASN A 197 -21.56 5.04 5.68
N MET A 198 -20.38 4.48 5.96
CA MET A 198 -20.09 3.77 7.20
C MET A 198 -20.31 4.67 8.42
N LEU A 199 -19.74 5.89 8.41
CA LEU A 199 -19.91 6.86 9.49
C LEU A 199 -21.38 7.26 9.68
N LYS A 200 -22.08 7.61 8.60
CA LYS A 200 -23.51 7.98 8.67
C LYS A 200 -24.39 6.85 9.20
N HIS A 201 -24.11 5.61 8.77
CA HIS A 201 -24.83 4.43 9.24
C HIS A 201 -24.62 4.24 10.76
N ALA A 202 -23.37 4.26 11.20
CA ALA A 202 -23.02 4.08 12.62
C ALA A 202 -23.60 5.19 13.50
N LEU A 203 -23.59 6.45 13.04
CA LEU A 203 -24.19 7.58 13.76
C LEU A 203 -25.71 7.37 13.93
N LYS A 204 -26.39 6.94 12.87
CA LYS A 204 -27.83 6.63 12.94
C LYS A 204 -28.14 5.49 13.91
N GLU A 205 -27.37 4.42 13.90
CA GLU A 205 -27.54 3.30 14.84
C GLU A 205 -27.33 3.71 16.29
N GLN A 206 -26.43 4.68 16.55
CA GLN A 206 -26.19 5.28 17.87
C GLN A 206 -27.21 6.34 18.25
N GLY A 207 -28.19 6.66 17.38
CA GLY A 207 -29.16 7.72 17.61
C GLY A 207 -28.53 9.12 17.62
N ARG A 208 -27.40 9.30 16.94
CA ARG A 208 -26.67 10.57 16.83
C ARG A 208 -27.03 11.27 15.51
N ASP A 209 -27.49 12.49 15.63
CA ASP A 209 -27.81 13.34 14.48
C ASP A 209 -26.52 13.89 13.84
N TYR A 210 -26.57 14.11 12.53
CA TYR A 210 -25.52 14.77 11.78
C TYR A 210 -26.11 15.74 10.77
N VAL A 211 -25.30 16.66 10.26
CA VAL A 211 -25.68 17.65 9.24
C VAL A 211 -25.04 17.29 7.93
N GLU A 212 -25.75 17.46 6.82
CA GLU A 212 -25.20 17.32 5.46
C GLU A 212 -25.37 18.64 4.71
N VAL A 213 -24.30 19.08 4.05
CA VAL A 213 -24.31 20.21 3.13
C VAL A 213 -23.64 19.82 1.81
N GLU A 214 -24.16 20.33 0.69
CA GLU A 214 -23.63 19.95 -0.64
C GLU A 214 -22.32 20.65 -1.00
N ALA A 215 -22.08 21.82 -0.43
CA ALA A 215 -20.90 22.63 -0.70
C ALA A 215 -20.41 23.34 0.57
N ILE A 216 -19.10 23.65 0.59
CA ILE A 216 -18.44 24.25 1.74
C ILE A 216 -19.02 25.63 2.08
N GLU A 217 -19.50 26.37 1.10
CA GLU A 217 -20.13 27.69 1.28
C GLU A 217 -21.44 27.60 2.08
N GLN A 218 -22.10 26.45 2.07
CA GLN A 218 -23.34 26.22 2.82
C GLN A 218 -23.09 26.04 4.33
N LEU A 219 -21.85 25.90 4.77
CA LEU A 219 -21.51 25.87 6.18
C LEU A 219 -21.94 27.16 6.90
N GLU A 220 -22.02 28.29 6.20
CA GLU A 220 -22.51 29.56 6.76
C GLU A 220 -24.00 29.51 7.10
N ALA A 221 -24.76 28.62 6.47
CA ALA A 221 -26.18 28.43 6.70
C ALA A 221 -26.49 27.36 7.77
N VAL A 222 -25.48 26.65 8.27
CA VAL A 222 -25.65 25.66 9.33
C VAL A 222 -25.95 26.35 10.66
N GLU A 223 -27.00 25.91 11.34
CA GLU A 223 -27.30 26.36 12.70
C GLU A 223 -26.33 25.71 13.69
N TRP A 224 -25.26 26.43 14.01
CA TRP A 224 -24.26 26.02 14.98
C TRP A 224 -24.76 26.28 16.42
N ALA A 225 -24.68 25.28 17.29
CA ALA A 225 -25.05 25.42 18.67
C ALA A 225 -23.98 26.22 19.43
N GLU A 226 -24.42 27.16 20.26
CA GLU A 226 -23.55 28.06 21.09
C GLU A 226 -23.27 27.49 22.51
N ASP A 227 -23.66 26.26 22.77
CA ASP A 227 -23.62 25.62 24.09
C ASP A 227 -22.29 24.89 24.39
N GLY A 228 -21.26 25.10 23.59
CA GLY A 228 -19.98 24.41 23.70
C GLY A 228 -19.96 23.05 22.95
N THR A 229 -20.93 22.78 22.10
CA THR A 229 -20.95 21.60 21.20
C THR A 229 -19.72 21.63 20.30
N ARG A 230 -18.96 20.53 20.28
CA ARG A 230 -17.85 20.33 19.38
C ARG A 230 -18.31 19.75 18.05
N TYR A 231 -17.70 20.17 16.97
CA TYR A 231 -18.03 19.72 15.63
C TYR A 231 -16.83 19.11 14.93
N ILE A 232 -17.08 18.08 14.13
CA ILE A 232 -16.13 17.54 13.17
C ILE A 232 -16.69 17.73 11.77
N VAL A 233 -15.91 18.37 10.90
CA VAL A 233 -16.29 18.59 9.49
C VAL A 233 -15.61 17.55 8.63
N CYS A 234 -16.42 16.70 7.99
CA CYS A 234 -16.00 15.59 7.15
C CYS A 234 -16.18 15.97 5.68
N PRO A 235 -15.11 16.36 4.96
CA PRO A 235 -15.21 16.62 3.53
C PRO A 235 -15.41 15.34 2.75
N GLN A 236 -16.25 15.40 1.71
CA GLN A 236 -16.53 14.28 0.79
C GLN A 236 -16.20 14.70 -0.64
N PRO A 237 -14.93 14.87 -0.99
CA PRO A 237 -14.54 15.33 -2.30
C PRO A 237 -14.78 14.25 -3.34
N THR A 238 -15.71 14.48 -4.25
CA THR A 238 -15.93 13.62 -5.41
C THR A 238 -14.86 13.77 -6.49
N LYS A 239 -14.07 14.84 -6.43
CA LYS A 239 -12.97 15.17 -7.36
C LYS A 239 -11.82 15.83 -6.61
N LYS A 240 -10.59 15.65 -7.10
CA LYS A 240 -9.39 16.31 -6.56
C LYS A 240 -9.55 17.83 -6.46
N THR A 241 -10.13 18.46 -7.48
CA THR A 241 -10.40 19.91 -7.48
C THR A 241 -11.27 20.37 -6.34
N ASN A 242 -12.22 19.53 -5.89
CA ASN A 242 -13.09 19.86 -4.76
C ASN A 242 -12.31 19.76 -3.44
N LEU A 243 -11.39 18.82 -3.32
CA LEU A 243 -10.52 18.70 -2.15
C LEU A 243 -9.57 19.91 -2.06
N ASP A 244 -8.94 20.29 -3.16
CA ASP A 244 -8.05 21.46 -3.22
C ASP A 244 -8.80 22.74 -2.83
N HIS A 245 -10.02 22.92 -3.34
CA HIS A 245 -10.88 24.03 -2.96
C HIS A 245 -11.27 23.99 -1.48
N PHE A 246 -11.64 22.83 -0.96
CA PHE A 246 -11.96 22.63 0.45
C PHE A 246 -10.78 23.03 1.35
N VAL A 247 -9.59 22.49 1.06
CA VAL A 247 -8.36 22.78 1.83
C VAL A 247 -8.02 24.27 1.78
N ALA A 248 -8.16 24.92 0.61
CA ALA A 248 -7.89 26.36 0.47
C ALA A 248 -8.88 27.26 1.22
N THR A 249 -10.14 26.80 1.36
CA THR A 249 -11.24 27.60 1.95
C THR A 249 -11.34 27.40 3.47
N MET A 250 -10.93 26.24 4.00
CA MET A 250 -11.03 25.90 5.42
C MET A 250 -10.41 26.90 6.40
N PRO A 251 -9.23 27.49 6.14
CA PRO A 251 -8.69 28.51 7.06
C PRO A 251 -9.61 29.72 7.24
N THR A 252 -10.28 30.15 6.17
CA THR A 252 -11.25 31.25 6.20
C THR A 252 -12.50 30.86 6.99
N ILE A 253 -13.01 29.65 6.76
CA ILE A 253 -14.17 29.13 7.50
C ILE A 253 -13.84 28.98 8.98
N LYS A 254 -12.72 28.38 9.35
CA LYS A 254 -12.28 28.30 10.75
C LYS A 254 -12.17 29.69 11.40
N GLY A 255 -11.70 30.70 10.68
CA GLY A 255 -11.65 32.07 11.15
C GLY A 255 -13.03 32.67 11.39
N SER A 256 -13.99 32.41 10.49
CA SER A 256 -15.37 32.89 10.59
C SER A 256 -16.16 32.24 11.73
N PHE A 257 -15.83 30.96 12.04
CA PHE A 257 -16.48 30.16 13.08
C PHE A 257 -15.56 29.91 14.28
N SER A 258 -14.66 30.86 14.60
CA SER A 258 -13.68 30.72 15.69
C SER A 258 -14.30 30.58 17.08
N GLN A 259 -15.58 30.95 17.26
CA GLN A 259 -16.35 30.71 18.48
C GLN A 259 -16.75 29.24 18.69
N PHE A 260 -16.66 28.41 17.66
CA PHE A 260 -17.00 27.01 17.73
C PHE A 260 -15.74 26.12 17.73
N ASP A 261 -15.82 25.00 18.43
CA ASP A 261 -14.73 24.02 18.46
C ASP A 261 -14.85 23.10 17.21
N LEU A 262 -14.19 23.51 16.12
CA LEU A 262 -14.22 22.83 14.83
C LEU A 262 -12.96 22.01 14.61
N THR A 263 -13.13 20.71 14.42
CA THR A 263 -12.12 19.76 13.91
C THR A 263 -12.39 19.43 12.45
N VAL A 264 -11.33 19.31 11.63
CA VAL A 264 -11.42 18.96 10.21
C VAL A 264 -10.47 17.83 9.92
#